data_b3b6a7cfeb31aa56327ab5446c66063b
#
_entry.id   b3b6a7cfeb31aa56327ab5446c66063b
#
_cell.length_a   1.000
_cell.length_b   1.000
_cell.length_c   1.000
_cell.angle_alpha   90.00
_cell.angle_beta   90.00
_cell.angle_gamma   90.00
#
_symmetry.space_group_name_H-M   'P 1'
#
loop_
_entity.id
_entity.type
_entity.pdbx_description
1 polymer ?
#
loop_
_entity_poly.entity_id
_entity_poly.type
_entity_poly.pdbx_seq_one_letter_code
_entity_poly.pdbx_strand_id
1 'polypeptide(L)'
;MNARAARRPWRFALVVLSDKAARGERQDDCLAIMRAGLPAGSDVAAERILADDRPGIEALLIDLCDKSDVDCVLTSGGTGLGPRDNTPQATLAVADYEVPGLAEAMRAASLGHVRTAMLSRAVAAVRRATLIVNLPGSPKGTRETLAVIVDVIPHALALLRGELTEHAPS
;
A
#
# COMPACT_ATOMS: atom_id res chain seq x y z
N MET A 1 13.42 34.24 -11.62
CA MET A 1 12.38 33.25 -11.98
C MET A 1 12.98 31.87 -11.78
N ASN A 2 12.78 31.26 -10.60
CA ASN A 2 13.22 29.89 -10.35
C ASN A 2 12.21 28.95 -11.04
N ALA A 3 12.59 28.35 -12.16
CA ALA A 3 11.91 27.20 -12.71
C ALA A 3 12.05 26.07 -11.66
N ARG A 4 10.98 25.85 -10.90
CA ARG A 4 10.84 24.67 -10.05
C ARG A 4 11.03 23.47 -10.97
N ALA A 5 12.18 22.81 -10.90
CA ALA A 5 12.39 21.58 -11.67
C ALA A 5 11.15 20.69 -11.48
N ALA A 6 10.55 20.27 -12.58
CA ALA A 6 9.33 19.47 -12.52
C ALA A 6 9.62 18.23 -11.68
N ARG A 7 8.96 18.13 -10.53
CA ARG A 7 9.12 16.99 -9.62
C ARG A 7 8.68 15.74 -10.36
N ARG A 8 9.50 14.67 -10.34
CA ARG A 8 9.08 13.43 -10.96
C ARG A 8 7.80 12.90 -10.29
N PRO A 9 6.88 12.28 -11.03
CA PRO A 9 5.66 11.71 -10.46
C PRO A 9 5.96 10.73 -9.32
N TRP A 10 5.01 10.58 -8.41
CA TRP A 10 5.04 9.51 -7.44
C TRP A 10 4.76 8.18 -8.14
N ARG A 11 5.63 7.19 -7.97
CA ARG A 11 5.52 5.91 -8.67
C ARG A 11 4.98 4.84 -7.75
N PHE A 12 3.81 4.32 -8.11
CA PHE A 12 3.09 3.31 -7.34
C PHE A 12 3.19 1.93 -7.99
N ALA A 13 3.36 0.89 -7.16
CA ALA A 13 3.05 -0.48 -7.53
C ALA A 13 1.74 -0.90 -6.86
N LEU A 14 0.83 -1.48 -7.62
CA LEU A 14 -0.46 -1.96 -7.16
C LEU A 14 -0.48 -3.48 -7.20
N VAL A 15 -0.77 -4.11 -6.07
CA VAL A 15 -0.69 -5.56 -5.91
C VAL A 15 -2.00 -6.09 -5.33
N VAL A 16 -2.64 -7.01 -6.01
CA VAL A 16 -3.77 -7.77 -5.48
C VAL A 16 -3.29 -9.16 -5.06
N LEU A 17 -3.63 -9.52 -3.83
CA LEU A 17 -3.31 -10.80 -3.22
C LEU A 17 -4.61 -11.60 -3.06
N SER A 18 -4.80 -12.61 -3.91
CA SER A 18 -5.99 -13.43 -3.95
C SER A 18 -5.75 -14.70 -4.74
N ASP A 19 -5.90 -15.85 -4.09
CA ASP A 19 -5.83 -17.16 -4.73
C ASP A 19 -6.84 -17.28 -5.90
N LYS A 20 -8.05 -16.78 -5.74
CA LYS A 20 -9.10 -16.84 -6.77
C LYS A 20 -8.81 -15.94 -7.97
N ALA A 21 -8.33 -14.73 -7.71
CA ALA A 21 -7.98 -13.79 -8.78
C ALA A 21 -6.74 -14.29 -9.53
N ALA A 22 -5.74 -14.84 -8.84
CA ALA A 22 -4.54 -15.40 -9.44
C ALA A 22 -4.83 -16.59 -10.38
N ARG A 23 -5.89 -17.37 -10.09
CA ARG A 23 -6.36 -18.47 -10.98
C ARG A 23 -7.36 -18.01 -12.05
N GLY A 24 -7.69 -16.73 -12.11
CA GLY A 24 -8.67 -16.20 -13.06
C GLY A 24 -10.12 -16.59 -12.76
N GLU A 25 -10.41 -17.11 -11.57
CA GLU A 25 -11.75 -17.54 -11.13
C GLU A 25 -12.62 -16.35 -10.69
N ARG A 26 -12.02 -15.21 -10.47
CA ARG A 26 -12.70 -14.00 -10.03
C ARG A 26 -12.07 -12.78 -10.69
N GLN A 27 -12.90 -11.91 -11.27
CA GLN A 27 -12.46 -10.56 -11.62
C GLN A 27 -12.26 -9.77 -10.33
N ASP A 28 -11.13 -9.05 -10.23
CA ASP A 28 -10.80 -8.23 -9.09
C ASP A 28 -10.84 -6.74 -9.47
N ASP A 29 -11.68 -5.98 -8.78
CA ASP A 29 -11.85 -4.54 -9.04
C ASP A 29 -10.86 -3.69 -8.22
N CYS A 30 -10.07 -4.29 -7.31
CA CYS A 30 -9.22 -3.54 -6.38
C CYS A 30 -8.06 -2.81 -7.10
N LEU A 31 -7.53 -3.38 -8.20
CA LEU A 31 -6.53 -2.66 -9.02
C LEU A 31 -7.10 -1.35 -9.57
N ALA A 32 -8.30 -1.40 -10.17
CA ALA A 32 -8.94 -0.21 -10.72
C ALA A 32 -9.28 0.81 -9.62
N ILE A 33 -9.71 0.34 -8.45
CA ILE A 33 -10.03 1.19 -7.29
C ILE A 33 -8.77 1.85 -6.76
N MET A 34 -7.68 1.11 -6.57
CA MET A 34 -6.40 1.66 -6.12
C MET A 34 -5.89 2.71 -7.11
N ARG A 35 -5.91 2.39 -8.41
CA ARG A 35 -5.47 3.33 -9.46
C ARG A 35 -6.28 4.64 -9.44
N ALA A 36 -7.60 4.54 -9.31
CA ALA A 36 -8.48 5.71 -9.25
C ALA A 36 -8.31 6.55 -7.97
N GLY A 37 -7.84 5.92 -6.87
CA GLY A 37 -7.64 6.56 -5.58
C GLY A 37 -6.22 7.11 -5.35
N LEU A 38 -5.32 7.07 -6.33
CA LEU A 38 -3.97 7.59 -6.17
C LEU A 38 -3.93 9.11 -6.03
N PRO A 39 -2.94 9.67 -5.30
CA PRO A 39 -2.74 11.11 -5.24
C PRO A 39 -2.49 11.73 -6.61
N ALA A 40 -2.88 12.98 -6.79
CA ALA A 40 -2.57 13.70 -8.02
C ALA A 40 -1.05 13.73 -8.30
N GLY A 41 -0.68 13.59 -9.57
CA GLY A 41 0.73 13.55 -9.98
C GLY A 41 1.41 12.19 -9.70
N SER A 42 0.62 11.12 -9.64
CA SER A 42 1.12 9.75 -9.49
C SER A 42 1.08 8.98 -10.81
N ASP A 43 2.05 8.08 -10.97
CA ASP A 43 2.10 7.09 -12.05
C ASP A 43 2.03 5.68 -11.49
N VAL A 44 1.41 4.76 -12.22
CA VAL A 44 1.43 3.34 -11.92
C VAL A 44 2.63 2.70 -12.61
N ALA A 45 3.64 2.31 -11.81
CA ALA A 45 4.87 1.68 -12.29
C ALA A 45 4.70 0.18 -12.53
N ALA A 46 3.84 -0.48 -11.75
CA ALA A 46 3.56 -1.90 -11.88
C ALA A 46 2.18 -2.27 -11.34
N GLU A 47 1.57 -3.29 -11.94
CA GLU A 47 0.37 -3.94 -11.43
C GLU A 47 0.60 -5.44 -11.40
N ARG A 48 0.23 -6.09 -10.31
CA ARG A 48 0.41 -7.54 -10.12
C ARG A 48 -0.81 -8.14 -9.44
N ILE A 49 -1.10 -9.38 -9.79
CA ILE A 49 -2.06 -10.23 -9.08
C ILE A 49 -1.29 -11.49 -8.71
N LEU A 50 -1.23 -11.83 -7.42
CA LEU A 50 -0.56 -13.01 -6.90
C LEU A 50 -1.52 -13.83 -6.04
N ALA A 51 -1.21 -15.12 -5.94
CA ALA A 51 -1.80 -16.00 -4.94
C ALA A 51 -1.37 -15.59 -3.51
N ASP A 52 -2.15 -16.01 -2.52
CA ASP A 52 -1.86 -15.79 -1.09
C ASP A 52 -0.71 -16.72 -0.62
N ASP A 53 0.44 -16.61 -1.26
CA ASP A 53 1.65 -17.37 -0.99
C ASP A 53 2.73 -16.49 -0.38
N ARG A 54 3.04 -16.70 0.89
CA ARG A 54 3.93 -15.83 1.65
C ARG A 54 5.32 -15.66 1.00
N PRO A 55 6.05 -16.72 0.61
CA PRO A 55 7.34 -16.56 -0.05
C PRO A 55 7.27 -15.77 -1.36
N GLY A 56 6.22 -15.96 -2.15
CA GLY A 56 5.99 -15.21 -3.39
C GLY A 56 5.71 -13.73 -3.12
N ILE A 57 4.95 -13.43 -2.08
CA ILE A 57 4.67 -12.04 -1.66
C ILE A 57 5.97 -11.35 -1.20
N GLU A 58 6.76 -12.00 -0.34
CA GLU A 58 8.05 -11.48 0.14
C GLU A 58 9.00 -11.20 -1.03
N ALA A 59 9.14 -12.14 -1.97
CA ALA A 59 10.00 -11.97 -3.14
C ALA A 59 9.56 -10.80 -4.03
N LEU A 60 8.25 -10.64 -4.26
CA LEU A 60 7.72 -9.52 -5.02
C LEU A 60 7.96 -8.18 -4.33
N LEU A 61 7.71 -8.09 -3.03
CA LEU A 61 7.92 -6.86 -2.27
C LEU A 61 9.40 -6.44 -2.29
N ILE A 62 10.33 -7.39 -2.12
CA ILE A 62 11.78 -7.15 -2.25
C ILE A 62 12.12 -6.62 -3.65
N ASP A 63 11.60 -7.25 -4.69
CA ASP A 63 11.89 -6.85 -6.06
C ASP A 63 11.36 -5.44 -6.37
N LEU A 64 10.14 -5.12 -5.95
CA LEU A 64 9.54 -3.80 -6.13
C LEU A 64 10.29 -2.70 -5.36
N CYS A 65 10.71 -2.98 -4.13
CA CYS A 65 11.39 -1.99 -3.29
C CYS A 65 12.87 -1.83 -3.62
N ASP A 66 13.55 -2.89 -4.05
CA ASP A 66 15.01 -2.87 -4.20
C ASP A 66 15.48 -2.65 -5.62
N LYS A 67 14.71 -3.07 -6.62
CA LYS A 67 15.11 -3.08 -8.04
C LYS A 67 14.26 -2.19 -8.93
N SER A 68 13.04 -1.87 -8.50
CA SER A 68 12.12 -1.03 -9.26
C SER A 68 12.17 0.41 -8.74
N ASP A 69 11.96 1.38 -9.62
CA ASP A 69 11.84 2.79 -9.23
C ASP A 69 10.41 3.06 -8.73
N VAL A 70 10.08 2.50 -7.56
CA VAL A 70 8.77 2.57 -6.92
C VAL A 70 8.88 3.29 -5.57
N ASP A 71 8.03 4.28 -5.34
CA ASP A 71 7.99 5.03 -4.09
C ASP A 71 7.00 4.43 -3.08
N CYS A 72 5.92 3.82 -3.59
CA CYS A 72 4.88 3.24 -2.74
C CYS A 72 4.34 1.95 -3.35
N VAL A 73 4.22 0.90 -2.54
CA VAL A 73 3.53 -0.33 -2.87
C VAL A 73 2.21 -0.37 -2.09
N LEU A 74 1.10 -0.42 -2.80
CA LEU A 74 -0.22 -0.68 -2.21
C LEU A 74 -0.59 -2.14 -2.47
N THR A 75 -0.81 -2.91 -1.42
CA THR A 75 -1.33 -4.27 -1.53
C THR A 75 -2.79 -4.31 -1.13
N SER A 76 -3.61 -5.13 -1.76
CA SER A 76 -5.00 -5.38 -1.40
C SER A 76 -5.24 -6.87 -1.25
N GLY A 77 -5.71 -7.30 -0.08
CA GLY A 77 -6.01 -8.70 0.25
C GLY A 77 -5.08 -9.32 1.29
N GLY A 78 -5.46 -10.48 1.79
CA GLY A 78 -4.69 -11.29 2.73
C GLY A 78 -4.43 -10.65 4.11
N THR A 79 -5.33 -9.77 4.58
CA THR A 79 -5.15 -9.02 5.84
C THR A 79 -6.02 -9.47 7.00
N GLY A 80 -6.82 -10.51 6.82
CA GLY A 80 -7.73 -11.06 7.85
C GLY A 80 -7.09 -12.12 8.73
N LEU A 81 -7.94 -12.98 9.30
CA LEU A 81 -7.55 -14.07 10.22
C LEU A 81 -7.54 -15.45 9.55
N GLY A 82 -7.81 -15.51 8.25
CA GLY A 82 -7.82 -16.76 7.51
C GLY A 82 -6.44 -17.42 7.45
N PRO A 83 -6.37 -18.74 7.28
CA PRO A 83 -5.08 -19.46 7.26
C PRO A 83 -4.20 -19.09 6.05
N ARG A 84 -4.79 -18.48 5.03
CA ARG A 84 -4.09 -17.98 3.84
C ARG A 84 -3.80 -16.48 3.89
N ASP A 85 -4.29 -15.76 4.91
CA ASP A 85 -4.06 -14.32 5.07
C ASP A 85 -2.64 -14.08 5.62
N ASN A 86 -1.68 -13.90 4.72
CA ASN A 86 -0.25 -13.80 5.06
C ASN A 86 0.38 -12.44 4.71
N THR A 87 -0.39 -11.52 4.16
CA THR A 87 0.14 -10.23 3.66
C THR A 87 0.86 -9.43 4.74
N PRO A 88 0.33 -9.27 5.97
CA PRO A 88 1.03 -8.53 7.01
C PRO A 88 2.36 -9.18 7.42
N GLN A 89 2.38 -10.51 7.55
CA GLN A 89 3.59 -11.24 7.90
C GLN A 89 4.67 -11.12 6.81
N ALA A 90 4.28 -11.22 5.54
CA ALA A 90 5.20 -11.05 4.41
C ALA A 90 5.75 -9.61 4.37
N THR A 91 4.90 -8.61 4.60
CA THR A 91 5.32 -7.22 4.65
C THR A 91 6.33 -6.97 5.77
N LEU A 92 6.03 -7.43 6.99
CA LEU A 92 6.91 -7.27 8.14
C LEU A 92 8.24 -8.02 7.99
N ALA A 93 8.23 -9.17 7.33
CA ALA A 93 9.45 -9.95 7.10
C ALA A 93 10.48 -9.23 6.21
N VAL A 94 10.03 -8.34 5.35
CA VAL A 94 10.90 -7.62 4.39
C VAL A 94 11.12 -6.15 4.77
N ALA A 95 10.37 -5.63 5.72
CA ALA A 95 10.41 -4.23 6.13
C ALA A 95 11.64 -3.90 6.99
N ASP A 96 12.14 -2.68 6.87
CA ASP A 96 13.17 -2.13 7.75
C ASP A 96 12.54 -1.62 9.06
N TYR A 97 11.36 -1.00 8.97
CA TYR A 97 10.58 -0.53 10.12
C TYR A 97 9.09 -0.30 9.75
N GLU A 98 8.24 -0.26 10.78
CA GLU A 98 6.81 -0.03 10.65
C GLU A 98 6.43 1.46 10.70
N VAL A 99 5.29 1.79 10.07
CA VAL A 99 4.60 3.09 10.16
C VAL A 99 3.19 2.86 10.71
N PRO A 100 3.06 2.56 12.01
CA PRO A 100 1.82 2.03 12.58
C PRO A 100 0.64 2.99 12.46
N GLY A 101 0.87 4.30 12.50
CA GLY A 101 -0.19 5.32 12.43
C GLY A 101 -1.08 5.24 11.20
N LEU A 102 -0.56 4.82 10.04
CA LEU A 102 -1.37 4.64 8.83
C LEU A 102 -2.38 3.49 9.01
N ALA A 103 -1.93 2.35 9.52
CA ALA A 103 -2.79 1.20 9.77
C ALA A 103 -3.80 1.46 10.89
N GLU A 104 -3.43 2.19 11.91
CA GLU A 104 -4.30 2.63 13.00
C GLU A 104 -5.41 3.55 12.48
N ALA A 105 -5.07 4.55 11.67
CA ALA A 105 -6.04 5.47 11.06
C ALA A 105 -7.05 4.73 10.17
N MET A 106 -6.58 3.79 9.33
CA MET A 106 -7.45 2.97 8.50
C MET A 106 -8.44 2.13 9.35
N ARG A 107 -7.96 1.48 10.42
CA ARG A 107 -8.82 0.70 11.33
C ARG A 107 -9.81 1.57 12.07
N ALA A 108 -9.36 2.70 12.61
CA ALA A 108 -10.22 3.63 13.36
C ALA A 108 -11.38 4.16 12.49
N ALA A 109 -11.07 4.58 11.26
CA ALA A 109 -12.10 5.04 10.33
C ALA A 109 -13.09 3.93 9.95
N SER A 110 -12.58 2.72 9.69
CA SER A 110 -13.41 1.58 9.31
C SER A 110 -14.33 1.10 10.43
N LEU A 111 -13.95 1.26 11.70
CA LEU A 111 -14.80 0.90 12.87
C LEU A 111 -16.10 1.70 12.93
N GLY A 112 -16.14 2.91 12.36
CA GLY A 112 -17.36 3.69 12.22
C GLY A 112 -18.40 3.06 11.28
N HIS A 113 -17.99 2.12 10.43
CA HIS A 113 -18.84 1.49 9.43
C HIS A 113 -19.06 -0.01 9.68
N VAL A 114 -18.02 -0.72 10.15
CA VAL A 114 -18.09 -2.16 10.34
C VAL A 114 -17.24 -2.61 11.54
N ARG A 115 -17.86 -3.27 12.51
CA ARG A 115 -17.18 -3.70 13.74
C ARG A 115 -16.04 -4.70 13.51
N THR A 116 -16.13 -5.53 12.47
CA THR A 116 -15.09 -6.50 12.13
C THR A 116 -13.80 -5.87 11.63
N ALA A 117 -13.77 -4.55 11.38
CA ALA A 117 -12.53 -3.83 11.08
C ALA A 117 -11.44 -4.01 12.14
N MET A 118 -11.83 -4.24 13.42
CA MET A 118 -10.87 -4.54 14.50
C MET A 118 -10.09 -5.84 14.31
N LEU A 119 -10.54 -6.72 13.41
CA LEU A 119 -9.85 -7.97 13.08
C LEU A 119 -8.82 -7.81 11.95
N SER A 120 -8.73 -6.62 11.34
CA SER A 120 -7.74 -6.34 10.32
C SER A 120 -6.34 -6.31 10.92
N ARG A 121 -5.45 -7.11 10.35
CA ARG A 121 -4.02 -7.15 10.70
C ARG A 121 -3.17 -6.34 9.72
N ALA A 122 -3.80 -5.53 8.86
CA ALA A 122 -3.10 -4.67 7.92
C ALA A 122 -2.02 -3.84 8.62
N VAL A 123 -0.87 -3.71 7.97
CA VAL A 123 0.27 -2.91 8.41
C VAL A 123 0.67 -1.90 7.33
N ALA A 124 1.41 -0.88 7.74
CA ALA A 124 2.18 -0.04 6.86
C ALA A 124 3.63 -0.05 7.33
N ALA A 125 4.57 -0.10 6.41
CA ALA A 125 5.99 -0.27 6.71
C ALA A 125 6.85 0.36 5.63
N VAL A 126 8.13 0.53 5.91
CA VAL A 126 9.11 1.04 4.97
C VAL A 126 10.18 -0.03 4.73
N ARG A 127 10.52 -0.21 3.45
CA ARG A 127 11.73 -0.90 3.04
C ARG A 127 12.57 0.05 2.18
N ARG A 128 13.79 0.35 2.61
CA ARG A 128 14.66 1.36 1.99
C ARG A 128 13.96 2.73 1.90
N ALA A 129 13.65 3.17 0.68
CA ALA A 129 12.92 4.42 0.43
C ALA A 129 11.50 4.19 -0.08
N THR A 130 10.97 2.98 0.04
CA THR A 130 9.63 2.61 -0.46
C THR A 130 8.67 2.40 0.70
N LEU A 131 7.54 3.08 0.69
CA LEU A 131 6.43 2.86 1.59
C LEU A 131 5.60 1.65 1.11
N ILE A 132 5.30 0.70 1.99
CA ILE A 132 4.42 -0.44 1.72
C ILE A 132 3.18 -0.28 2.59
N VAL A 133 1.98 -0.35 2.00
CA VAL A 133 0.70 -0.26 2.74
C VAL A 133 -0.20 -1.43 2.36
N ASN A 134 -0.67 -2.15 3.37
CA ASN A 134 -1.65 -3.22 3.18
C ASN A 134 -3.07 -2.66 3.28
N LEU A 135 -3.89 -2.90 2.27
CA LEU A 135 -5.30 -2.55 2.22
C LEU A 135 -6.17 -3.82 2.33
N PRO A 136 -7.44 -3.71 2.76
CA PRO A 136 -8.37 -4.84 2.76
C PRO A 136 -8.57 -5.44 1.38
N GLY A 137 -8.99 -6.71 1.30
CA GLY A 137 -9.23 -7.40 0.03
C GLY A 137 -10.61 -7.17 -0.59
N SER A 138 -11.51 -6.41 0.07
CA SER A 138 -12.82 -6.08 -0.50
C SER A 138 -12.75 -4.76 -1.26
N PRO A 139 -13.42 -4.62 -2.42
CA PRO A 139 -13.46 -3.36 -3.18
C PRO A 139 -13.91 -2.15 -2.36
N LYS A 140 -14.93 -2.32 -1.53
CA LYS A 140 -15.42 -1.29 -0.61
C LYS A 140 -14.35 -0.92 0.41
N GLY A 141 -13.76 -1.90 1.09
CA GLY A 141 -12.73 -1.68 2.11
C GLY A 141 -11.48 -1.03 1.54
N THR A 142 -11.03 -1.47 0.35
CA THR A 142 -9.89 -0.86 -0.36
C THR A 142 -10.13 0.63 -0.62
N ARG A 143 -11.31 0.99 -1.15
CA ARG A 143 -11.66 2.38 -1.43
C ARG A 143 -11.70 3.23 -0.16
N GLU A 144 -12.40 2.74 0.87
CA GLU A 144 -12.60 3.48 2.11
C GLU A 144 -11.28 3.70 2.87
N THR A 145 -10.45 2.66 2.99
CA THR A 145 -9.18 2.77 3.71
C THR A 145 -8.14 3.58 2.96
N LEU A 146 -8.07 3.47 1.63
CA LEU A 146 -7.17 4.29 0.83
C LEU A 146 -7.55 5.78 0.95
N ALA A 147 -8.84 6.11 0.92
CA ALA A 147 -9.31 7.49 1.06
C ALA A 147 -8.91 8.14 2.40
N VAL A 148 -8.72 7.36 3.46
CA VAL A 148 -8.29 7.85 4.78
C VAL A 148 -6.84 8.33 4.77
N ILE A 149 -5.98 7.67 4.00
CA ILE A 149 -4.51 7.87 4.09
C ILE A 149 -3.93 8.59 2.85
N VAL A 150 -4.69 8.70 1.76
CA VAL A 150 -4.17 9.16 0.47
C VAL A 150 -3.55 10.55 0.54
N ASP A 151 -4.10 11.46 1.32
CA ASP A 151 -3.62 12.84 1.43
C ASP A 151 -2.29 12.97 2.16
N VAL A 152 -1.93 12.01 3.02
CA VAL A 152 -0.65 12.02 3.74
C VAL A 152 0.46 11.24 3.02
N ILE A 153 0.12 10.38 2.08
CA ILE A 153 1.10 9.59 1.31
C ILE A 153 2.15 10.49 0.62
N PRO A 154 1.79 11.56 -0.12
CA PRO A 154 2.80 12.40 -0.78
C PRO A 154 3.80 13.01 0.17
N HIS A 155 3.38 13.38 1.38
CA HIS A 155 4.28 13.89 2.42
C HIS A 155 5.26 12.80 2.89
N ALA A 156 4.76 11.60 3.18
CA ALA A 156 5.60 10.47 3.55
C ALA A 156 6.64 10.15 2.47
N LEU A 157 6.23 10.12 1.20
CA LEU A 157 7.13 9.84 0.07
C LEU A 157 8.18 10.94 -0.10
N ALA A 158 7.83 12.20 0.13
CA ALA A 158 8.77 13.31 0.10
C ALA A 158 9.85 13.20 1.20
N LEU A 159 9.46 12.76 2.40
CA LEU A 159 10.40 12.46 3.48
C LEU A 159 11.34 11.31 3.10
N LEU A 160 10.79 10.22 2.57
CA LEU A 160 11.59 9.05 2.15
C LEU A 160 12.58 9.36 1.01
N ARG A 161 12.22 10.28 0.12
CA ARG A 161 13.13 10.78 -0.94
C ARG A 161 14.16 11.81 -0.43
N GLY A 162 14.07 12.25 0.83
CA GLY A 162 14.93 13.30 1.37
C GLY A 162 14.63 14.69 0.78
N GLU A 163 13.44 14.90 0.22
CA GLU A 163 13.03 16.17 -0.39
C GLU A 163 12.54 17.20 0.64
N LEU A 164 12.22 16.74 1.85
CA LEU A 164 11.84 17.56 3.00
C LEU A 164 12.90 17.41 4.08
N THR A 165 13.65 18.49 4.36
CA THR A 165 14.71 18.51 5.37
C THR A 165 14.25 19.11 6.71
N GLU A 166 13.09 19.76 6.73
CA GLU A 166 12.53 20.37 7.93
C GLU A 166 11.02 20.10 8.02
N HIS A 167 10.55 19.77 9.22
CA HIS A 167 9.12 19.78 9.52
C HIS A 167 8.66 21.24 9.48
N ALA A 168 7.87 21.61 8.46
CA ALA A 168 7.17 22.88 8.51
C ALA A 168 6.30 22.89 9.79
N PRO A 169 6.40 23.91 10.66
CA PRO A 169 5.49 24.01 11.79
C PRO A 169 4.06 24.11 11.27
N SER A 170 3.19 23.29 11.84
CA SER A 170 1.74 23.27 11.59
C SER A 170 1.08 24.56 12.06
#